data_cb576facce7c168f72864eada75531a6
#
_entry.id   cb576facce7c168f72864eada75531a6
#
_cell.length_a   1.000
_cell.length_b   1.000
_cell.length_c   1.000
_cell.angle_alpha   90.00
_cell.angle_beta   90.00
_cell.angle_gamma   90.00
#
_symmetry.space_group_name_H-M   'P 1'
#
loop_
_entity.id
_entity.type
_entity.pdbx_description
1 polymer ?
#
loop_
_entity_poly.entity_id
_entity_poly.type
_entity_poly.pdbx_seq_one_letter_code
_entity_poly.pdbx_strand_id
1 'polypeptide(L)'
;MNKNSNTYIIIYSTVMVVVVALVLAFASLSLQGRQNANEENEMKGALLSSIGVNIVPEKGADKTQFINDQYDKYIKNGFAVKEDGSVVDGANAFDILKNLKSEYDKPASERELPVFESVDEQGVVKYIIPVRGSGLWGAIWGYVALNEDWNTI
;
A
#
# COMPACT_ATOMS: atom_id res chain seq x y z
N MET A 1 -35.90 39.07 5.14
CA MET A 1 -35.87 37.98 6.13
C MET A 1 -35.15 38.50 7.36
N ASN A 2 -35.72 38.35 8.58
CA ASN A 2 -35.12 38.88 9.80
C ASN A 2 -33.88 38.03 10.15
N LYS A 3 -32.67 38.64 10.12
CA LYS A 3 -31.39 37.96 10.34
C LYS A 3 -31.24 37.35 11.75
N ASN A 4 -32.06 37.79 12.72
CA ASN A 4 -32.07 37.30 14.07
C ASN A 4 -33.14 36.21 14.33
N SER A 5 -33.83 35.74 13.30
CA SER A 5 -34.80 34.66 13.39
C SER A 5 -34.06 33.31 13.50
N ASN A 6 -34.48 32.44 14.40
CA ASN A 6 -33.95 31.07 14.53
C ASN A 6 -34.01 30.31 13.21
N THR A 7 -35.08 30.52 12.44
CA THR A 7 -35.21 29.91 11.10
C THR A 7 -34.11 30.37 10.12
N TYR A 8 -33.76 31.67 10.15
CA TYR A 8 -32.67 32.19 9.32
C TYR A 8 -31.35 31.56 9.70
N ILE A 9 -31.04 31.49 11.00
CA ILE A 9 -29.80 30.90 11.51
C ILE A 9 -29.69 29.44 11.10
N ILE A 10 -30.76 28.66 11.24
CA ILE A 10 -30.78 27.23 10.87
C ILE A 10 -30.54 27.06 9.36
N ILE A 11 -31.26 27.78 8.52
CA ILE A 11 -31.10 27.70 7.06
C ILE A 11 -29.67 28.09 6.65
N TYR A 12 -29.17 29.22 7.18
CA TYR A 12 -27.82 29.69 6.88
C TYR A 12 -26.75 28.67 7.28
N SER A 13 -26.84 28.14 8.50
CA SER A 13 -25.90 27.12 9.00
C SER A 13 -25.94 25.85 8.15
N THR A 14 -27.13 25.38 7.78
CA THR A 14 -27.31 24.21 6.93
C THR A 14 -26.69 24.42 5.56
N VAL A 15 -26.97 25.55 4.92
CA VAL A 15 -26.38 25.87 3.60
C VAL A 15 -24.85 25.95 3.67
N MET A 16 -24.31 26.59 4.71
CA MET A 16 -22.85 26.66 4.91
C MET A 16 -22.21 25.29 5.07
N VAL A 17 -22.80 24.41 5.88
CA VAL A 17 -22.30 23.04 6.08
C VAL A 17 -22.34 22.27 4.76
N VAL A 18 -23.43 22.36 3.99
CA VAL A 18 -23.54 21.69 2.70
C VAL A 18 -22.51 22.19 1.71
N VAL A 19 -22.30 23.51 1.60
CA VAL A 19 -21.30 24.09 0.71
C VAL A 19 -19.89 23.61 1.07
N VAL A 20 -19.53 23.66 2.35
CA VAL A 20 -18.22 23.21 2.82
C VAL A 20 -18.04 21.70 2.54
N ALA A 21 -19.05 20.89 2.82
CA ALA A 21 -19.01 19.46 2.57
C ALA A 21 -18.81 19.14 1.08
N LEU A 22 -19.50 19.86 0.18
CA LEU A 22 -19.32 19.69 -1.27
C LEU A 22 -17.91 20.07 -1.73
N VAL A 23 -17.36 21.17 -1.24
CA VAL A 23 -15.99 21.61 -1.57
C VAL A 23 -14.96 20.57 -1.09
N LEU A 24 -15.10 20.08 0.14
CA LEU A 24 -14.21 19.05 0.68
C LEU A 24 -14.32 17.73 -0.07
N ALA A 25 -15.54 17.30 -0.40
CA ALA A 25 -15.77 16.09 -1.18
C ALA A 25 -15.13 16.19 -2.57
N PHE A 26 -15.32 17.31 -3.26
CA PHE A 26 -14.70 17.55 -4.56
C PHE A 26 -13.18 17.54 -4.48
N ALA A 27 -12.58 18.22 -3.50
CA ALA A 27 -11.15 18.23 -3.28
C ALA A 27 -10.62 16.82 -2.99
N SER A 28 -11.29 16.06 -2.11
CA SER A 28 -10.93 14.68 -1.78
C SER A 28 -10.94 13.78 -3.01
N LEU A 29 -12.02 13.79 -3.78
CA LEU A 29 -12.14 12.97 -5.00
C LEU A 29 -11.09 13.33 -6.06
N SER A 30 -10.78 14.62 -6.22
CA SER A 30 -9.77 15.06 -7.19
C SER A 30 -8.34 14.68 -6.82
N LEU A 31 -8.05 14.50 -5.54
CA LEU A 31 -6.72 14.09 -5.06
C LEU A 31 -6.57 12.57 -4.91
N GLN A 32 -7.67 11.82 -4.83
CA GLN A 32 -7.66 10.38 -4.56
C GLN A 32 -6.78 9.59 -5.55
N GLY A 33 -6.84 9.92 -6.84
CA GLY A 33 -6.01 9.26 -7.85
C GLY A 33 -4.51 9.44 -7.61
N ARG A 34 -4.09 10.64 -7.20
CA ARG A 34 -2.69 10.92 -6.87
C ARG A 34 -2.25 10.26 -5.57
N GLN A 35 -3.14 10.21 -4.58
CA GLN A 35 -2.86 9.54 -3.31
C GLN A 35 -2.66 8.05 -3.53
N ASN A 36 -3.55 7.38 -4.27
CA ASN A 36 -3.42 5.96 -4.59
C ASN A 36 -2.12 5.65 -5.36
N ALA A 37 -1.75 6.49 -6.32
CA ALA A 37 -0.49 6.32 -7.06
C ALA A 37 0.74 6.50 -6.16
N ASN A 38 0.71 7.46 -5.25
CA ASN A 38 1.81 7.67 -4.29
C ASN A 38 1.93 6.49 -3.33
N GLU A 39 0.81 5.99 -2.80
CA GLU A 39 0.79 4.82 -1.91
C GLU A 39 1.34 3.57 -2.62
N GLU A 40 0.95 3.35 -3.87
CA GLU A 40 1.50 2.27 -4.69
C GLU A 40 3.01 2.39 -4.87
N ASN A 41 3.50 3.59 -5.18
CA ASN A 41 4.93 3.84 -5.32
C ASN A 41 5.70 3.66 -4.01
N GLU A 42 5.11 4.03 -2.87
CA GLU A 42 5.72 3.78 -1.56
C GLU A 42 5.83 2.28 -1.26
N MET A 43 4.80 1.49 -1.55
CA MET A 43 4.81 0.04 -1.38
C MET A 43 5.87 -0.61 -2.28
N LYS A 44 5.92 -0.25 -3.57
CA LYS A 44 6.94 -0.73 -4.51
C LYS A 44 8.36 -0.36 -4.06
N GLY A 45 8.55 0.89 -3.63
CA GLY A 45 9.82 1.36 -3.11
C GLY A 45 10.26 0.61 -1.84
N ALA A 46 9.32 0.31 -0.95
CA ALA A 46 9.61 -0.43 0.27
C ALA A 46 9.98 -1.91 -0.02
N LEU A 47 9.31 -2.56 -0.97
CA LEU A 47 9.68 -3.89 -1.47
C LEU A 47 11.11 -3.89 -2.02
N LEU A 48 11.45 -2.93 -2.89
CA LEU A 48 12.79 -2.79 -3.46
C LEU A 48 13.87 -2.52 -2.39
N SER A 49 13.54 -1.66 -1.43
CA SER A 49 14.46 -1.34 -0.33
C SER A 49 14.77 -2.55 0.54
N SER A 50 13.81 -3.48 0.72
CA SER A 50 14.00 -4.68 1.52
C SER A 50 15.04 -5.65 0.93
N ILE A 51 15.29 -5.58 -0.37
CA ILE A 51 16.32 -6.35 -1.07
C ILE A 51 17.59 -5.54 -1.36
N GLY A 52 17.69 -4.32 -0.82
CA GLY A 52 18.87 -3.46 -0.96
C GLY A 52 18.96 -2.67 -2.26
N VAL A 53 17.89 -2.61 -3.07
CA VAL A 53 17.86 -1.83 -4.30
C VAL A 53 17.72 -0.34 -3.97
N ASN A 54 18.54 0.49 -4.63
CA ASN A 54 18.45 1.94 -4.49
C ASN A 54 17.17 2.48 -5.12
N ILE A 55 16.38 3.20 -4.33
CA ILE A 55 15.11 3.82 -4.75
C ILE A 55 15.22 5.34 -4.96
N VAL A 56 16.43 5.89 -4.89
CA VAL A 56 16.67 7.33 -5.10
C VAL A 56 17.06 7.56 -6.55
N PRO A 57 16.20 8.22 -7.34
CA PRO A 57 16.52 8.51 -8.73
C PRO A 57 17.61 9.59 -8.83
N GLU A 58 18.23 9.69 -10.00
CA GLU A 58 19.13 10.78 -10.33
C GLU A 58 18.37 12.13 -10.30
N LYS A 59 19.14 13.22 -10.07
CA LYS A 59 18.56 14.56 -9.95
C LYS A 59 17.85 14.96 -11.25
N GLY A 60 16.53 15.17 -11.15
CA GLY A 60 15.68 15.59 -12.27
C GLY A 60 14.91 14.43 -12.95
N ALA A 61 15.14 13.19 -12.57
CA ALA A 61 14.34 12.06 -13.05
C ALA A 61 12.99 11.96 -12.31
N ASP A 62 11.98 11.44 -13.01
CA ASP A 62 10.67 11.16 -12.40
C ASP A 62 10.80 9.97 -11.44
N LYS A 63 10.54 10.23 -10.14
CA LYS A 63 10.64 9.22 -9.10
C LYS A 63 9.67 8.06 -9.31
N THR A 64 8.46 8.35 -9.78
CA THR A 64 7.42 7.34 -10.01
C THR A 64 7.83 6.37 -11.09
N GLN A 65 8.28 6.91 -12.23
CA GLN A 65 8.75 6.09 -13.34
C GLN A 65 9.95 5.26 -12.93
N PHE A 66 10.94 5.88 -12.26
CA PHE A 66 12.13 5.17 -11.78
C PHE A 66 11.78 3.99 -10.87
N ILE A 67 10.87 4.17 -9.89
CA ILE A 67 10.46 3.09 -8.99
C ILE A 67 9.74 1.97 -9.76
N ASN A 68 8.88 2.30 -10.72
CA ASN A 68 8.21 1.29 -11.53
C ASN A 68 9.20 0.49 -12.37
N ASP A 69 10.15 1.15 -13.03
CA ASP A 69 11.19 0.49 -13.83
C ASP A 69 12.05 -0.45 -12.97
N GLN A 70 12.42 -0.02 -11.75
CA GLN A 70 13.14 -0.88 -10.81
C GLN A 70 12.28 -2.06 -10.32
N TYR A 71 11.01 -1.81 -10.05
CA TYR A 71 10.09 -2.87 -9.61
C TYR A 71 9.96 -3.96 -10.68
N ASP A 72 9.70 -3.58 -11.93
CA ASP A 72 9.58 -4.53 -13.04
C ASP A 72 10.90 -5.26 -13.33
N LYS A 73 12.04 -4.60 -13.07
CA LYS A 73 13.37 -5.19 -13.22
C LYS A 73 13.65 -6.27 -12.19
N TYR A 74 13.33 -6.05 -10.92
CA TYR A 74 13.74 -6.93 -9.82
C TYR A 74 12.62 -7.87 -9.33
N ILE A 75 11.37 -7.44 -9.30
CA ILE A 75 10.25 -8.28 -8.86
C ILE A 75 9.71 -9.08 -10.04
N LYS A 76 9.91 -10.40 -10.02
CA LYS A 76 9.56 -11.28 -11.14
C LYS A 76 8.21 -11.93 -10.98
N ASN A 77 7.79 -12.19 -9.74
CA ASN A 77 6.55 -12.85 -9.46
C ASN A 77 5.97 -12.36 -8.12
N GLY A 78 4.65 -12.51 -7.98
CA GLY A 78 3.95 -12.26 -6.72
C GLY A 78 2.81 -13.24 -6.61
N PHE A 79 2.77 -13.97 -5.52
CA PHE A 79 1.73 -14.97 -5.24
C PHE A 79 1.25 -14.84 -3.79
N ALA A 80 0.14 -15.47 -3.48
CA ALA A 80 -0.37 -15.54 -2.12
C ALA A 80 -0.26 -16.95 -1.56
N VAL A 81 -0.04 -17.04 -0.26
CA VAL A 81 0.03 -18.31 0.48
C VAL A 81 -0.95 -18.31 1.64
N LYS A 82 -1.51 -19.47 1.96
CA LYS A 82 -2.30 -19.70 3.16
C LYS A 82 -1.43 -20.18 4.31
N GLU A 83 -2.04 -20.30 5.50
CA GLU A 83 -1.37 -20.77 6.71
C GLU A 83 -0.75 -22.18 6.56
N ASP A 84 -1.36 -23.04 5.76
CA ASP A 84 -0.88 -24.40 5.47
C ASP A 84 0.26 -24.44 4.43
N GLY A 85 0.69 -23.28 3.91
CA GLY A 85 1.72 -23.16 2.88
C GLY A 85 1.22 -23.36 1.46
N SER A 86 -0.08 -23.60 1.25
CA SER A 86 -0.64 -23.73 -0.08
C SER A 86 -0.66 -22.41 -0.82
N VAL A 87 -0.28 -22.42 -2.10
CA VAL A 87 -0.35 -21.26 -2.98
C VAL A 87 -1.79 -21.06 -3.48
N VAL A 88 -2.24 -19.82 -3.47
CA VAL A 88 -3.57 -19.43 -3.95
C VAL A 88 -3.50 -19.12 -5.43
N ASP A 89 -4.13 -19.92 -6.25
CA ASP A 89 -4.15 -19.74 -7.70
C ASP A 89 -4.90 -18.44 -8.09
N GLY A 90 -4.27 -17.65 -8.97
CA GLY A 90 -4.86 -16.42 -9.51
C GLY A 90 -4.92 -15.24 -8.56
N ALA A 91 -4.38 -15.37 -7.35
CA ALA A 91 -4.32 -14.25 -6.40
C ALA A 91 -3.29 -13.21 -6.84
N ASN A 92 -3.67 -11.93 -6.80
CA ASN A 92 -2.75 -10.82 -7.02
C ASN A 92 -2.11 -10.41 -5.70
N ALA A 93 -0.83 -10.75 -5.51
CA ALA A 93 -0.08 -10.42 -4.30
C ALA A 93 -0.07 -8.92 -3.98
N PHE A 94 -0.03 -8.05 -5.00
CA PHE A 94 0.01 -6.61 -4.80
C PHE A 94 -1.34 -6.05 -4.31
N ASP A 95 -2.46 -6.59 -4.79
CA ASP A 95 -3.80 -6.21 -4.31
C ASP A 95 -4.03 -6.68 -2.87
N ILE A 96 -3.52 -7.85 -2.51
CA ILE A 96 -3.54 -8.34 -1.12
C ILE A 96 -2.66 -7.46 -0.24
N LEU A 97 -1.48 -7.05 -0.71
CA LEU A 97 -0.59 -6.15 0.01
C LEU A 97 -1.28 -4.81 0.33
N LYS A 98 -1.97 -4.21 -0.62
CA LYS A 98 -2.76 -2.98 -0.41
C LYS A 98 -3.81 -3.14 0.69
N ASN A 99 -4.37 -4.33 0.82
CA ASN A 99 -5.42 -4.67 1.79
C ASN A 99 -4.93 -5.55 2.95
N LEU A 100 -3.63 -5.58 3.21
CA LEU A 100 -3.01 -6.48 4.18
C LEU A 100 -3.63 -6.40 5.59
N LYS A 101 -4.10 -5.22 6.00
CA LYS A 101 -4.83 -5.06 7.26
C LYS A 101 -6.05 -5.96 7.31
N SER A 102 -6.85 -5.98 6.26
CA SER A 102 -8.07 -6.79 6.17
C SER A 102 -7.76 -8.30 6.23
N GLU A 103 -6.61 -8.72 5.69
CA GLU A 103 -6.18 -10.11 5.81
C GLU A 103 -5.85 -10.49 7.26
N TYR A 104 -5.18 -9.61 8.00
CA TYR A 104 -4.87 -9.86 9.42
C TYR A 104 -6.10 -9.82 10.32
N ASP A 105 -7.20 -9.16 9.91
CA ASP A 105 -8.46 -9.16 10.64
C ASP A 105 -9.25 -10.48 10.46
N LYS A 106 -8.90 -11.33 9.48
CA LYS A 106 -9.47 -12.66 9.26
C LYS A 106 -8.88 -13.70 10.22
N PRO A 107 -9.61 -14.82 10.49
CA PRO A 107 -9.02 -16.01 11.13
C PRO A 107 -7.77 -16.49 10.38
N ALA A 108 -6.78 -17.02 11.09
CA ALA A 108 -5.50 -17.42 10.49
C ALA A 108 -5.66 -18.37 9.29
N SER A 109 -6.58 -19.34 9.41
CA SER A 109 -6.88 -20.33 8.36
C SER A 109 -7.48 -19.75 7.06
N GLU A 110 -7.99 -18.51 7.11
CA GLU A 110 -8.64 -17.85 5.97
C GLU A 110 -7.76 -16.74 5.38
N ARG A 111 -6.60 -16.48 5.99
CA ARG A 111 -5.66 -15.43 5.54
C ARG A 111 -4.97 -15.84 4.25
N GLU A 112 -4.86 -14.87 3.37
CA GLU A 112 -4.03 -14.95 2.17
C GLU A 112 -2.89 -13.94 2.33
N LEU A 113 -1.67 -14.44 2.46
CA LEU A 113 -0.50 -13.60 2.71
C LEU A 113 0.33 -13.46 1.44
N PRO A 114 0.64 -12.24 1.01
CA PRO A 114 1.37 -12.04 -0.22
C PRO A 114 2.87 -12.34 -0.03
N VAL A 115 3.46 -12.96 -1.05
CA VAL A 115 4.89 -13.22 -1.15
C VAL A 115 5.36 -12.70 -2.50
N PHE A 116 6.47 -11.97 -2.54
CA PHE A 116 7.07 -11.46 -3.76
C PHE A 116 8.40 -12.14 -4.00
N GLU A 117 8.58 -12.62 -5.20
CA GLU A 117 9.84 -13.21 -5.67
C GLU A 117 10.65 -12.15 -6.41
N SER A 118 11.84 -11.90 -5.95
CA SER A 118 12.80 -11.01 -6.58
C SER A 118 14.00 -11.77 -7.11
N VAL A 119 14.55 -11.29 -8.23
CA VAL A 119 15.77 -11.83 -8.82
C VAL A 119 16.72 -10.67 -9.08
N ASP A 120 17.92 -10.73 -8.54
CA ASP A 120 18.94 -9.72 -8.77
C ASP A 120 19.69 -9.90 -10.12
N GLU A 121 20.63 -9.01 -10.41
CA GLU A 121 21.41 -9.05 -11.65
C GLU A 121 22.36 -10.27 -11.74
N GLN A 122 22.66 -10.89 -10.59
CA GLN A 122 23.48 -12.10 -10.49
C GLN A 122 22.65 -13.37 -10.58
N GLY A 123 21.31 -13.25 -10.64
CA GLY A 123 20.39 -14.37 -10.66
C GLY A 123 20.06 -14.93 -9.27
N VAL A 124 20.41 -14.21 -8.20
CA VAL A 124 20.08 -14.62 -6.83
C VAL A 124 18.61 -14.33 -6.57
N VAL A 125 17.91 -15.36 -6.11
CA VAL A 125 16.48 -15.28 -5.78
C VAL A 125 16.31 -14.90 -4.30
N LYS A 126 15.40 -13.96 -4.03
CA LYS A 126 14.93 -13.64 -2.68
C LYS A 126 13.42 -13.57 -2.63
N TYR A 127 12.87 -13.97 -1.51
CA TYR A 127 11.44 -13.91 -1.22
C TYR A 127 11.15 -12.80 -0.22
N ILE A 128 10.29 -11.86 -0.60
CA ILE A 128 9.92 -10.73 0.24
C ILE A 128 8.56 -11.01 0.86
N ILE A 129 8.50 -11.00 2.18
CA ILE A 129 7.31 -11.27 2.96
C ILE A 129 6.92 -9.99 3.70
N PRO A 130 5.76 -9.38 3.40
CA PRO A 130 5.21 -8.29 4.19
C PRO A 130 4.81 -8.79 5.57
N VAL A 131 5.20 -8.06 6.60
CA VAL A 131 4.86 -8.37 7.99
C VAL A 131 4.12 -7.21 8.62
N ARG A 132 3.14 -7.52 9.48
CA ARG A 132 2.36 -6.54 10.21
C ARG A 132 2.17 -6.99 11.66
N GLY A 133 2.25 -6.05 12.58
CA GLY A 133 2.02 -6.30 13.99
C GLY A 133 1.44 -5.08 14.71
N SER A 134 1.22 -5.21 16.01
CA SER A 134 0.79 -4.13 16.88
C SER A 134 1.95 -3.61 17.71
N GLY A 135 2.21 -2.32 17.65
CA GLY A 135 3.18 -1.63 18.47
C GLY A 135 2.52 -0.78 19.55
N LEU A 136 3.33 -0.18 20.42
CA LEU A 136 2.86 0.66 21.53
C LEU A 136 2.07 1.89 21.06
N TRP A 137 2.45 2.48 19.94
CA TRP A 137 1.87 3.72 19.40
C TRP A 137 1.00 3.50 18.15
N GLY A 138 0.78 2.24 17.76
CA GLY A 138 -0.02 1.91 16.58
C GLY A 138 0.48 0.67 15.86
N ALA A 139 -0.05 0.44 14.66
CA ALA A 139 0.38 -0.68 13.84
C ALA A 139 1.83 -0.52 13.38
N ILE A 140 2.60 -1.59 13.45
CA ILE A 140 3.94 -1.71 12.88
C ILE A 140 3.83 -2.60 11.65
N TRP A 141 4.50 -2.23 10.57
CA TRP A 141 4.56 -3.01 9.35
C TRP A 141 5.94 -2.86 8.71
N GLY A 142 6.30 -3.84 7.92
CA GLY A 142 7.60 -3.86 7.23
C GLY A 142 7.68 -5.04 6.27
N TYR A 143 8.87 -5.24 5.72
CA TYR A 143 9.17 -6.29 4.76
C TYR A 143 10.40 -7.05 5.23
N VAL A 144 10.35 -8.36 5.12
CA VAL A 144 11.49 -9.25 5.39
C VAL A 144 11.85 -9.94 4.09
N ALA A 145 13.09 -9.78 3.65
CA ALA A 145 13.61 -10.48 2.48
C ALA A 145 14.39 -11.71 2.95
N LEU A 146 13.94 -12.89 2.54
CA LEU A 146 14.59 -14.17 2.81
C LEU A 146 15.34 -14.64 1.57
N ASN A 147 16.46 -15.29 1.77
CA ASN A 147 17.18 -15.97 0.70
C ASN A 147 16.40 -17.21 0.24
N GLU A 148 16.85 -17.86 -0.83
CA GLU A 148 16.23 -19.04 -1.45
C GLU A 148 16.00 -20.20 -0.46
N ASP A 149 16.78 -20.26 0.63
CA ASP A 149 16.66 -21.26 1.69
C ASP A 149 15.49 -21.00 2.66
N TRP A 150 14.75 -19.91 2.50
CA TRP A 150 13.62 -19.48 3.35
C TRP A 150 13.97 -19.30 4.84
N ASN A 151 15.26 -19.24 5.17
CA ASN A 151 15.73 -19.24 6.55
C ASN A 151 16.76 -18.12 6.85
N THR A 152 17.52 -17.68 5.85
CA THR A 152 18.50 -16.59 6.01
C THR A 152 18.02 -15.30 5.38
N ILE A 153 18.38 -14.16 6.03
CA ILE A 153 18.01 -12.80 5.64
C ILE A 153 19.16 -12.17 4.84
#